data_8607508a6a0fbf351dce1d6c2511227c
#
_entry.id   8607508a6a0fbf351dce1d6c2511227c
#
_cell.length_a   1.000
_cell.length_b   1.000
_cell.length_c   1.000
_cell.angle_alpha   90.00
_cell.angle_beta   90.00
_cell.angle_gamma   90.00
#
_symmetry.space_group_name_H-M   'P 1'
#
loop_
_entity.id
_entity.type
_entity.pdbx_description
1 polymer ?
#
loop_
_entity_poly.entity_id
_entity_poly.type
_entity_poly.pdbx_seq_one_letter_code
_entity_poly.pdbx_strand_id
1 'polypeptide(L)'
;HQGWMRIPSAQDKELVAQALERVNLVDLADRPLAQLSGGQRKRVFVARGIAQAAELVFLDEPFAGVDARSEAIITEQLNNLSKEGKTLLVSIHDINLAQQKFPLCLVINKTITAQGPSKEILSGDALLQNLGISEDTHIEEVLHA
;
A
#
# COMPACT_ATOMS: atom_id res chain seq x y z
N HIS A 1 15.81 6.96 -23.56
CA HIS A 1 16.90 7.94 -23.54
C HIS A 1 16.45 9.16 -22.73
N GLN A 2 16.77 9.21 -21.45
CA GLN A 2 16.41 10.32 -20.57
C GLN A 2 17.68 11.07 -20.21
N GLY A 3 17.78 12.34 -20.64
CA GLY A 3 18.86 13.22 -20.26
C GLY A 3 18.83 13.52 -18.75
N TRP A 4 19.99 13.76 -18.15
CA TRP A 4 20.20 13.96 -16.72
C TRP A 4 19.44 15.16 -16.11
N MET A 5 19.04 16.14 -16.89
CA MET A 5 18.20 17.26 -16.43
C MET A 5 16.84 17.22 -17.14
N ARG A 6 15.93 16.40 -16.64
CA ARG A 6 14.57 16.35 -17.18
C ARG A 6 13.73 17.45 -16.52
N ILE A 7 13.51 18.53 -17.24
CA ILE A 7 12.48 19.50 -16.89
C ILE A 7 11.13 18.79 -17.15
N PRO A 8 10.22 18.70 -16.16
CA PRO A 8 8.92 18.07 -16.34
C PRO A 8 8.17 18.71 -17.51
N SER A 9 7.67 17.89 -18.43
CA SER A 9 6.82 18.35 -19.54
C SER A 9 5.47 18.85 -19.02
N ALA A 10 4.70 19.53 -19.87
CA ALA A 10 3.32 19.89 -19.53
C ALA A 10 2.47 18.66 -19.21
N GLN A 11 2.68 17.54 -19.93
CA GLN A 11 2.03 16.27 -19.69
C GLN A 11 2.40 15.66 -18.34
N ASP A 12 3.69 15.71 -17.95
CA ASP A 12 4.11 15.21 -16.62
C ASP A 12 3.44 16.01 -15.49
N LYS A 13 3.32 17.33 -15.65
CA LYS A 13 2.64 18.20 -14.67
C LYS A 13 1.15 17.88 -14.55
N GLU A 14 0.50 17.61 -15.68
CA GLU A 14 -0.91 17.22 -15.72
C GLU A 14 -1.13 15.88 -14.99
N LEU A 15 -0.30 14.86 -15.25
CA LEU A 15 -0.37 13.57 -14.56
C LEU A 15 -0.18 13.71 -13.05
N VAL A 16 0.75 14.57 -12.62
CA VAL A 16 0.97 14.84 -11.20
C VAL A 16 -0.25 15.56 -10.59
N ALA A 17 -0.82 16.56 -11.26
CA ALA A 17 -2.00 17.26 -10.77
C ALA A 17 -3.19 16.30 -10.59
N GLN A 18 -3.47 15.47 -11.58
CA GLN A 18 -4.53 14.45 -11.51
C GLN A 18 -4.27 13.43 -10.37
N ALA A 19 -3.02 13.01 -10.19
CA ALA A 19 -2.68 12.10 -9.11
C ALA A 19 -2.89 12.73 -7.72
N LEU A 20 -2.53 14.01 -7.55
CA LEU A 20 -2.77 14.74 -6.30
C LEU A 20 -4.26 14.95 -6.03
N GLU A 21 -5.06 15.20 -7.06
CA GLU A 21 -6.51 15.32 -6.94
C GLU A 21 -7.12 14.00 -6.43
N ARG A 22 -6.74 12.86 -7.01
CA ARG A 22 -7.20 11.53 -6.62
C ARG A 22 -6.95 11.21 -5.14
N VAL A 23 -5.91 11.76 -4.54
CA VAL A 23 -5.56 11.53 -3.13
C VAL A 23 -5.93 12.71 -2.21
N ASN A 24 -6.67 13.70 -2.71
CA ASN A 24 -7.10 14.91 -1.98
C ASN A 24 -5.91 15.70 -1.38
N LEU A 25 -4.91 16.02 -2.20
CA LEU A 25 -3.71 16.76 -1.80
C LEU A 25 -3.39 17.98 -2.70
N VAL A 26 -4.32 18.41 -3.55
CA VAL A 26 -4.11 19.56 -4.46
C VAL A 26 -3.66 20.80 -3.70
N ASP A 27 -4.33 21.12 -2.59
CA ASP A 27 -4.02 22.31 -1.75
C ASP A 27 -2.65 22.24 -1.07
N LEU A 28 -2.00 21.10 -1.12
CA LEU A 28 -0.71 20.83 -0.50
C LEU A 28 0.40 20.56 -1.53
N ALA A 29 0.13 20.80 -2.82
CA ALA A 29 1.05 20.48 -3.91
C ALA A 29 2.45 21.10 -3.76
N ASP A 30 2.49 22.34 -3.27
CA ASP A 30 3.73 23.10 -3.08
C ASP A 30 4.34 22.93 -1.68
N ARG A 31 3.70 22.15 -0.79
CA ARG A 31 4.18 21.97 0.57
C ARG A 31 5.31 20.92 0.62
N PRO A 32 6.45 21.23 1.26
CA PRO A 32 7.52 20.26 1.46
C PRO A 32 7.04 19.00 2.19
N LEU A 33 7.51 17.81 1.76
CA LEU A 33 7.13 16.52 2.36
C LEU A 33 7.34 16.47 3.88
N ALA A 34 8.38 17.14 4.39
CA ALA A 34 8.67 17.19 5.83
C ALA A 34 7.59 17.91 6.66
N GLN A 35 6.78 18.76 6.02
CA GLN A 35 5.69 19.51 6.67
C GLN A 35 4.33 18.80 6.56
N LEU A 36 4.27 17.65 5.93
CA LEU A 36 3.06 16.86 5.80
C LEU A 36 2.91 15.92 7.00
N SER A 37 1.65 15.65 7.40
CA SER A 37 1.34 14.61 8.38
C SER A 37 1.72 13.21 7.86
N GLY A 38 1.77 12.21 8.75
CA GLY A 38 2.03 10.82 8.37
C GLY A 38 1.07 10.32 7.27
N GLY A 39 -0.24 10.49 7.47
CA GLY A 39 -1.25 10.11 6.50
C GLY A 39 -1.16 10.88 5.19
N GLN A 40 -0.84 12.18 5.22
CA GLN A 40 -0.60 12.96 4.02
C GLN A 40 0.61 12.45 3.23
N ARG A 41 1.72 12.13 3.90
CA ARG A 41 2.90 11.54 3.25
C ARG A 41 2.59 10.20 2.59
N LYS A 42 1.87 9.30 3.28
CA LYS A 42 1.45 8.01 2.69
C LYS A 42 0.61 8.21 1.42
N ARG A 43 -0.32 9.17 1.43
CA ARG A 43 -1.11 9.53 0.26
C ARG A 43 -0.25 10.11 -0.89
N VAL A 44 0.80 10.87 -0.61
CA VAL A 44 1.76 11.33 -1.63
C VAL A 44 2.47 10.14 -2.30
N PHE A 45 2.87 9.11 -1.54
CA PHE A 45 3.48 7.92 -2.14
C PHE A 45 2.51 7.15 -3.04
N VAL A 46 1.23 7.07 -2.68
CA VAL A 46 0.19 6.51 -3.55
C VAL A 46 0.02 7.37 -4.82
N ALA A 47 -0.06 8.70 -4.67
CA ALA A 47 -0.14 9.62 -5.81
C ALA A 47 1.05 9.48 -6.76
N ARG A 48 2.27 9.27 -6.24
CA ARG A 48 3.45 8.99 -7.04
C ARG A 48 3.28 7.73 -7.88
N GLY A 49 2.76 6.64 -7.30
CA GLY A 49 2.44 5.41 -8.04
C GLY A 49 1.43 5.64 -9.16
N ILE A 50 0.40 6.44 -8.88
CA ILE A 50 -0.62 6.83 -9.88
C ILE A 50 0.02 7.63 -11.04
N ALA A 51 0.80 8.68 -10.71
CA ALA A 51 1.42 9.55 -11.72
C ALA A 51 2.43 8.82 -12.62
N GLN A 52 3.08 7.77 -12.11
CA GLN A 52 4.01 6.95 -12.89
C GLN A 52 3.29 6.08 -13.95
N ALA A 53 1.98 5.91 -13.85
CA ALA A 53 1.16 5.07 -14.73
C ALA A 53 1.71 3.64 -14.93
N ALA A 54 2.46 3.12 -13.95
CA ALA A 54 3.10 1.81 -14.01
C ALA A 54 2.04 0.69 -14.07
N GLU A 55 2.37 -0.42 -14.72
CA GLU A 55 1.51 -1.62 -14.73
C GLU A 55 1.60 -2.41 -13.42
N LEU A 56 2.75 -2.33 -12.75
CA LEU A 56 3.02 -2.93 -11.45
C LEU A 56 3.42 -1.86 -10.44
N VAL A 57 2.69 -1.78 -9.33
CA VAL A 57 2.92 -0.81 -8.26
C VAL A 57 3.26 -1.55 -6.97
N PHE A 58 4.40 -1.21 -6.39
CA PHE A 58 4.82 -1.70 -5.08
C PHE A 58 4.56 -0.62 -4.03
N LEU A 59 3.86 -1.00 -2.96
CA LEU A 59 3.59 -0.12 -1.82
C LEU A 59 4.04 -0.81 -0.53
N ASP A 60 4.91 -0.13 0.19
CA ASP A 60 5.44 -0.61 1.46
C ASP A 60 4.70 0.05 2.62
N GLU A 61 3.93 -0.76 3.37
CA GLU A 61 3.20 -0.33 4.56
C GLU A 61 2.35 0.94 4.35
N PRO A 62 1.49 1.01 3.31
CA PRO A 62 0.77 2.26 3.00
C PRO A 62 -0.25 2.65 4.07
N PHE A 63 -0.63 1.74 4.96
CA PHE A 63 -1.61 1.94 6.01
C PHE A 63 -0.99 2.18 7.40
N ALA A 64 0.32 1.98 7.58
CA ALA A 64 0.96 2.12 8.86
C ALA A 64 0.91 3.56 9.38
N GLY A 65 0.34 3.76 10.58
CA GLY A 65 0.28 5.05 11.26
C GLY A 65 -0.57 6.11 10.56
N VAL A 66 -1.55 5.69 9.75
CA VAL A 66 -2.48 6.63 9.10
C VAL A 66 -3.79 6.75 9.89
N ASP A 67 -4.42 7.92 9.77
CA ASP A 67 -5.77 8.15 10.28
C ASP A 67 -6.83 7.48 9.38
N ALA A 68 -8.04 7.25 9.92
CA ALA A 68 -9.12 6.58 9.21
C ALA A 68 -9.49 7.26 7.87
N ARG A 69 -9.39 8.59 7.78
CA ARG A 69 -9.65 9.32 6.55
C ARG A 69 -8.60 9.02 5.48
N SER A 70 -7.34 9.03 5.86
CA SER A 70 -6.23 8.70 4.95
C SER A 70 -6.29 7.24 4.52
N GLU A 71 -6.64 6.33 5.43
CA GLU A 71 -6.84 4.92 5.12
C GLU A 71 -7.96 4.71 4.10
N ALA A 72 -9.10 5.37 4.26
CA ALA A 72 -10.21 5.29 3.32
C ALA A 72 -9.80 5.75 1.91
N ILE A 73 -9.11 6.90 1.81
CA ILE A 73 -8.63 7.45 0.54
C ILE A 73 -7.64 6.47 -0.13
N ILE A 74 -6.66 5.97 0.63
CA ILE A 74 -5.68 4.99 0.11
C ILE A 74 -6.40 3.75 -0.41
N THR A 75 -7.31 3.18 0.38
CA THR A 75 -8.08 1.98 0.00
C THR A 75 -8.86 2.21 -1.30
N GLU A 76 -9.53 3.34 -1.42
CA GLU A 76 -10.25 3.72 -2.64
C GLU A 76 -9.33 3.76 -3.86
N GLN A 77 -8.16 4.41 -3.72
CA GLN A 77 -7.23 4.52 -4.84
C GLN A 77 -6.62 3.17 -5.24
N LEU A 78 -6.30 2.29 -4.30
CA LEU A 78 -5.83 0.93 -4.61
C LEU A 78 -6.91 0.13 -5.36
N ASN A 79 -8.17 0.23 -4.94
CA ASN A 79 -9.29 -0.40 -5.63
C ASN A 79 -9.47 0.15 -7.06
N ASN A 80 -9.31 1.47 -7.24
CA ASN A 80 -9.42 2.09 -8.56
C ASN A 80 -8.29 1.63 -9.48
N LEU A 81 -7.05 1.61 -9.01
CA LEU A 81 -5.90 1.10 -9.76
C LEU A 81 -6.09 -0.36 -10.17
N SER A 82 -6.60 -1.21 -9.27
CA SER A 82 -6.92 -2.60 -9.59
C SER A 82 -7.98 -2.72 -10.68
N LYS A 83 -9.04 -1.91 -10.61
CA LYS A 83 -10.08 -1.85 -11.67
C LYS A 83 -9.55 -1.33 -13.00
N GLU A 84 -8.54 -0.46 -12.98
CA GLU A 84 -7.81 0.02 -14.16
C GLU A 84 -6.85 -1.05 -14.74
N GLY A 85 -6.85 -2.27 -14.18
CA GLY A 85 -6.01 -3.39 -14.64
C GLY A 85 -4.57 -3.35 -14.13
N LYS A 86 -4.24 -2.51 -13.15
CA LYS A 86 -2.90 -2.47 -12.57
C LYS A 86 -2.69 -3.62 -11.59
N THR A 87 -1.49 -4.16 -11.55
CA THR A 87 -1.07 -5.13 -10.54
C THR A 87 -0.51 -4.40 -9.33
N LEU A 88 -1.05 -4.70 -8.15
CA LEU A 88 -0.61 -4.08 -6.90
C LEU A 88 0.05 -5.13 -6.00
N LEU A 89 1.24 -4.83 -5.50
CA LEU A 89 1.89 -5.60 -4.44
C LEU A 89 2.06 -4.70 -3.22
N VAL A 90 1.39 -5.05 -2.13
CA VAL A 90 1.30 -4.21 -0.92
C VAL A 90 1.84 -5.00 0.25
N SER A 91 2.88 -4.49 0.92
CA SER A 91 3.32 -5.07 2.19
C SER A 91 2.41 -4.59 3.34
N ILE A 92 2.03 -5.50 4.21
CA ILE A 92 1.17 -5.24 5.37
C ILE A 92 1.59 -6.18 6.49
N HIS A 93 1.72 -5.65 7.71
CA HIS A 93 1.93 -6.45 8.90
C HIS A 93 0.62 -6.73 9.67
N ASP A 94 -0.41 -5.91 9.49
CA ASP A 94 -1.74 -6.11 10.09
C ASP A 94 -2.50 -7.20 9.32
N ILE A 95 -2.63 -8.36 9.94
CA ILE A 95 -3.28 -9.54 9.37
C ILE A 95 -4.78 -9.31 9.15
N ASN A 96 -5.46 -8.63 10.09
CA ASN A 96 -6.88 -8.35 9.98
C ASN A 96 -7.15 -7.41 8.79
N LEU A 97 -6.32 -6.39 8.64
CA LEU A 97 -6.39 -5.47 7.51
C LEU A 97 -6.15 -6.20 6.19
N ALA A 98 -5.15 -7.10 6.14
CA ALA A 98 -4.86 -7.90 4.97
C ALA A 98 -6.05 -8.77 4.55
N GLN A 99 -6.68 -9.50 5.49
CA GLN A 99 -7.85 -10.31 5.21
C GLN A 99 -9.06 -9.51 4.72
N GLN A 100 -9.26 -8.30 5.27
CA GLN A 100 -10.42 -7.47 4.93
C GLN A 100 -10.29 -6.79 3.57
N LYS A 101 -9.07 -6.34 3.22
CA LYS A 101 -8.88 -5.46 2.07
C LYS A 101 -8.34 -6.16 0.83
N PHE A 102 -7.69 -7.32 0.99
CA PHE A 102 -7.00 -7.98 -0.13
C PHE A 102 -7.51 -9.40 -0.36
N PRO A 103 -7.90 -9.73 -1.61
CA PRO A 103 -8.43 -11.07 -1.92
C PRO A 103 -7.33 -12.16 -1.90
N LEU A 104 -6.10 -11.78 -2.22
CA LEU A 104 -4.95 -12.69 -2.29
C LEU A 104 -3.81 -12.16 -1.42
N CYS A 105 -3.06 -13.07 -0.83
CA CYS A 105 -1.84 -12.71 -0.12
C CYS A 105 -0.71 -13.73 -0.35
N LEU A 106 0.50 -13.27 -0.06
CA LEU A 106 1.72 -14.05 0.07
C LEU A 106 2.19 -13.91 1.52
N VAL A 107 2.43 -15.02 2.20
CA VAL A 107 3.08 -15.01 3.52
C VAL A 107 4.58 -15.23 3.33
N ILE A 108 5.39 -14.34 3.88
CA ILE A 108 6.83 -14.36 3.74
C ILE A 108 7.49 -14.47 5.10
N ASN A 109 8.23 -15.57 5.29
CA ASN A 109 9.13 -15.77 6.43
C ASN A 109 10.47 -16.28 5.87
N LYS A 110 11.40 -15.37 5.55
CA LYS A 110 12.65 -15.60 4.76
C LYS A 110 12.38 -16.13 3.35
N THR A 111 11.38 -16.98 3.18
CA THR A 111 10.90 -17.51 1.90
C THR A 111 9.39 -17.33 1.84
N ILE A 112 8.78 -17.55 0.68
CA ILE A 112 7.31 -17.63 0.58
C ILE A 112 6.86 -18.93 1.24
N THR A 113 6.14 -18.82 2.35
CA THR A 113 5.63 -19.98 3.11
C THR A 113 4.21 -20.36 2.70
N ALA A 114 3.42 -19.39 2.25
CA ALA A 114 2.08 -19.63 1.71
C ALA A 114 1.70 -18.56 0.68
N GLN A 115 0.79 -18.92 -0.22
CA GLN A 115 0.16 -18.00 -1.17
C GLN A 115 -1.26 -18.46 -1.50
N GLY A 116 -2.18 -17.52 -1.64
CA GLY A 116 -3.57 -17.86 -1.97
C GLY A 116 -4.58 -16.84 -1.44
N PRO A 117 -5.86 -17.25 -1.33
CA PRO A 117 -6.90 -16.41 -0.78
C PRO A 117 -6.60 -15.97 0.65
N SER A 118 -6.62 -14.66 0.90
CA SER A 118 -6.22 -14.09 2.20
C SER A 118 -7.03 -14.66 3.36
N LYS A 119 -8.33 -14.88 3.15
CA LYS A 119 -9.23 -15.42 4.20
C LYS A 119 -8.90 -16.87 4.57
N GLU A 120 -8.31 -17.65 3.66
CA GLU A 120 -7.96 -19.04 3.91
C GLU A 120 -6.61 -19.16 4.61
N ILE A 121 -5.58 -18.50 4.05
CA ILE A 121 -4.20 -18.69 4.51
C ILE A 121 -3.83 -17.84 5.73
N LEU A 122 -4.62 -16.79 6.05
CA LEU A 122 -4.43 -15.94 7.22
C LEU A 122 -5.44 -16.23 8.35
N SER A 123 -6.08 -17.41 8.38
CA SER A 123 -7.06 -17.75 9.41
C SER A 123 -6.66 -18.96 10.23
N GLY A 124 -7.05 -18.95 11.53
CA GLY A 124 -6.90 -20.08 12.44
C GLY A 124 -5.50 -20.70 12.48
N ASP A 125 -5.44 -22.03 12.52
CA ASP A 125 -4.19 -22.79 12.59
C ASP A 125 -3.29 -22.62 11.35
N ALA A 126 -3.91 -22.36 10.19
CA ALA A 126 -3.15 -22.11 8.95
C ALA A 126 -2.25 -20.88 9.09
N LEU A 127 -2.69 -19.82 9.78
CA LEU A 127 -1.90 -18.63 10.03
C LEU A 127 -0.62 -18.96 10.83
N LEU A 128 -0.76 -19.69 11.94
CA LEU A 128 0.36 -20.05 12.81
C LEU A 128 1.41 -20.87 12.04
N GLN A 129 0.96 -21.89 11.30
CA GLN A 129 1.83 -22.69 10.45
C GLN A 129 2.53 -21.86 9.39
N ASN A 130 1.81 -20.98 8.69
CA ASN A 130 2.33 -20.17 7.61
C ASN A 130 3.34 -19.12 8.10
N LEU A 131 3.16 -18.58 9.31
CA LEU A 131 4.12 -17.68 9.95
C LEU A 131 5.30 -18.41 10.59
N GLY A 132 5.25 -19.75 10.69
CA GLY A 132 6.28 -20.54 11.36
C GLY A 132 6.30 -20.34 12.87
N ILE A 133 5.13 -20.05 13.46
CA ILE A 133 4.96 -19.84 14.90
C ILE A 133 4.50 -21.20 15.47
N SER A 134 5.24 -21.74 16.44
CA SER A 134 4.83 -22.93 17.19
C SER A 134 3.75 -22.57 18.20
N GLU A 135 2.86 -23.54 18.54
CA GLU A 135 1.70 -23.36 19.43
C GLU A 135 2.08 -22.86 20.85
N ASP A 136 3.36 -22.96 21.24
CA ASP A 136 3.88 -22.48 22.53
C ASP A 136 4.13 -20.94 22.57
N THR A 137 3.95 -20.22 21.47
CA THR A 137 4.18 -18.76 21.43
C THR A 137 2.86 -18.05 21.68
N HIS A 138 2.82 -17.15 22.70
CA HIS A 138 1.62 -16.37 23.00
C HIS A 138 1.13 -15.59 21.79
N ILE A 139 -0.04 -15.97 21.27
CA ILE A 139 -0.66 -15.43 20.04
C ILE A 139 -0.92 -13.91 20.15
N GLU A 140 -1.13 -13.38 21.36
CA GLU A 140 -1.40 -11.96 21.61
C GLU A 140 -0.24 -11.03 21.23
N GLU A 141 1.01 -11.47 21.35
CA GLU A 141 2.19 -10.66 20.97
C GLU A 141 2.36 -10.50 19.45
N VAL A 142 1.84 -11.45 18.66
CA VAL A 142 2.01 -11.46 17.19
C VAL A 142 0.93 -10.64 16.48
N LEU A 143 -0.25 -10.50 17.09
CA LEU A 143 -1.39 -9.77 16.49
C LEU A 143 -1.29 -8.24 16.69
N HIS A 144 -0.41 -7.77 17.56
CA HIS A 144 -0.27 -6.36 17.94
C HIS A 144 1.15 -5.80 17.72
N ALA A 145 2.06 -6.57 17.11
CA ALA A 145 3.39 -6.10 16.70
C ALA A 145 3.34 -5.45 15.32
#